data_a7c9a1eb91dd3a33126f7d3393889e01
#
_entry.id   a7c9a1eb91dd3a33126f7d3393889e01
#
_cell.length_a   1.000
_cell.length_b   1.000
_cell.length_c   1.000
_cell.angle_alpha   90.00
_cell.angle_beta   90.00
_cell.angle_gamma   90.00
#
_symmetry.space_group_name_H-M   'P 1'
#
loop_
_entity.id
_entity.type
_entity.pdbx_description
1 polymer ?
#
loop_
_entity_poly.entity_id
_entity_poly.type
_entity_poly.pdbx_seq_one_letter_code
_entity_poly.pdbx_strand_id
1 'polypeptide(L)'
;MNLSKEQLAEESKATGFRADVLEKVHCLLDLLEAINLDEFLRDRLALKGGTALNLFVFELPRLSVDIDLNYIGAADRETMLADRAEIEQLVPALSRRLGFTIQTPKREYALTSWSLRYESVLGGQDNVKVELNFVQRVPIWDPQRRDTCLVGTRKVTGILVLDEHELAGGKLAALLARRTGRDLFDGHALLRKRDLDPVRLRLAFVAMPWPARSTRPQRSTEEAIRRLRGDCRHRMLSGVMP
;
A
#
# COMPACT_ATOMS: atom_id res chain seq x y z
N MET A 1 19.90 3.07 6.76
CA MET A 1 19.46 1.76 7.31
C MET A 1 20.52 1.21 8.25
N ASN A 2 20.17 0.91 9.51
CA ASN A 2 21.07 0.24 10.48
C ASN A 2 20.56 -1.17 10.81
N LEU A 3 20.12 -1.92 9.81
CA LEU A 3 19.63 -3.28 10.00
C LEU A 3 20.77 -4.25 9.68
N SER A 4 21.13 -5.12 10.66
CA SER A 4 22.13 -6.16 10.43
C SER A 4 21.46 -7.46 9.94
N LYS A 5 22.27 -8.32 9.35
CA LYS A 5 21.81 -9.66 8.90
C LYS A 5 21.35 -10.52 10.08
N GLU A 6 22.02 -10.39 11.22
CA GLU A 6 21.72 -11.11 12.45
C GLU A 6 20.37 -10.65 13.04
N GLN A 7 20.16 -9.33 13.15
CA GLN A 7 18.88 -8.77 13.60
C GLN A 7 17.72 -9.22 12.70
N LEU A 8 17.92 -9.19 11.39
CA LEU A 8 16.90 -9.63 10.44
C LEU A 8 16.57 -11.12 10.56
N ALA A 9 17.58 -11.96 10.85
CA ALA A 9 17.38 -13.39 11.10
C ALA A 9 16.61 -13.63 12.40
N GLU A 10 16.90 -12.89 13.46
CA GLU A 10 16.18 -12.95 14.74
C GLU A 10 14.72 -12.51 14.57
N GLU A 11 14.47 -11.41 13.92
CA GLU A 11 13.11 -10.92 13.63
C GLU A 11 12.33 -11.91 12.76
N SER A 12 12.96 -12.50 11.75
CA SER A 12 12.36 -13.55 10.91
C SER A 12 11.95 -14.75 11.73
N LYS A 13 12.79 -15.19 12.65
CA LYS A 13 12.51 -16.31 13.55
C LYS A 13 11.37 -15.98 14.54
N ALA A 14 11.36 -14.76 15.08
CA ALA A 14 10.35 -14.32 16.05
C ALA A 14 8.97 -14.10 15.43
N THR A 15 8.91 -13.59 14.20
CA THR A 15 7.66 -13.22 13.51
C THR A 15 7.13 -14.30 12.56
N GLY A 16 7.98 -15.22 12.13
CA GLY A 16 7.68 -16.21 11.08
C GLY A 16 7.67 -15.63 9.66
N PHE A 17 7.94 -14.33 9.48
CA PHE A 17 8.06 -13.74 8.16
C PHE A 17 9.44 -13.98 7.54
N ARG A 18 9.50 -14.05 6.22
CA ARG A 18 10.75 -14.18 5.48
C ARG A 18 11.64 -12.95 5.69
N ALA A 19 12.93 -13.18 5.88
CA ALA A 19 13.92 -12.12 6.13
C ALA A 19 13.97 -11.08 5.02
N ASP A 20 13.93 -11.50 3.73
CA ASP A 20 13.94 -10.60 2.58
C ASP A 20 12.70 -9.70 2.54
N VAL A 21 11.53 -10.21 2.94
CA VAL A 21 10.28 -9.43 3.01
C VAL A 21 10.32 -8.46 4.19
N LEU A 22 10.85 -8.86 5.36
CA LEU A 22 11.05 -7.98 6.50
C LEU A 22 11.99 -6.83 6.16
N GLU A 23 13.11 -7.10 5.51
CA GLU A 23 14.05 -6.07 5.05
C GLU A 23 13.35 -5.03 4.16
N LYS A 24 12.53 -5.46 3.18
CA LYS A 24 11.74 -4.54 2.37
C LYS A 24 10.79 -3.69 3.20
N VAL A 25 10.15 -4.26 4.22
CA VAL A 25 9.25 -3.50 5.09
C VAL A 25 10.04 -2.50 5.93
N HIS A 26 11.23 -2.83 6.42
CA HIS A 26 12.10 -1.86 7.10
C HIS A 26 12.48 -0.69 6.17
N CYS A 27 12.87 -0.98 4.92
CA CYS A 27 13.14 0.02 3.90
C CYS A 27 11.93 0.93 3.62
N LEU A 28 10.76 0.32 3.54
CA LEU A 28 9.48 1.02 3.35
C LEU A 28 9.15 1.92 4.54
N LEU A 29 9.37 1.45 5.77
CA LEU A 29 9.16 2.24 6.99
C LEU A 29 10.12 3.44 7.07
N ASP A 30 11.41 3.28 6.69
CA ASP A 30 12.36 4.39 6.59
C ASP A 30 11.86 5.47 5.63
N LEU A 31 11.32 5.06 4.49
CA LEU A 31 10.82 5.98 3.48
C LEU A 31 9.53 6.68 3.91
N LEU A 32 8.59 5.96 4.53
CA LEU A 32 7.37 6.55 5.08
C LEU A 32 7.68 7.56 6.18
N GLU A 33 8.63 7.25 7.06
CA GLU A 33 9.08 8.17 8.10
C GLU A 33 9.72 9.44 7.51
N ALA A 34 10.59 9.29 6.51
CA ALA A 34 11.22 10.43 5.84
C ALA A 34 10.19 11.33 5.12
N ILE A 35 9.18 10.74 4.47
CA ILE A 35 8.07 11.48 3.86
C ILE A 35 7.26 12.22 4.94
N ASN A 36 7.00 11.59 6.08
CA ASN A 36 6.23 12.19 7.17
C ASN A 36 6.97 13.30 7.91
N LEU A 37 8.30 13.28 7.93
CA LEU A 37 9.14 14.32 8.53
C LEU A 37 9.30 15.54 7.61
N ASP A 38 9.04 15.41 6.31
CA ASP A 38 9.10 16.51 5.36
C ASP A 38 7.84 17.38 5.48
N GLU A 39 8.01 18.67 5.75
CA GLU A 39 6.91 19.62 6.00
C GLU A 39 5.99 19.81 4.79
N PHE A 40 6.52 19.68 3.58
CA PHE A 40 5.70 19.81 2.37
C PHE A 40 4.92 18.53 2.07
N LEU A 41 5.55 17.35 2.24
CA LEU A 41 4.96 16.06 1.85
C LEU A 41 3.95 15.53 2.88
N ARG A 42 4.21 15.70 4.18
CA ARG A 42 3.44 15.08 5.28
C ARG A 42 1.94 15.35 5.29
N ASP A 43 1.52 16.52 4.77
CA ASP A 43 0.13 16.95 4.74
C ASP A 43 -0.50 16.85 3.35
N ARG A 44 0.30 16.48 2.35
CA ARG A 44 -0.13 16.33 0.95
C ARG A 44 -0.23 14.90 0.45
N LEU A 45 0.36 13.95 1.19
CA LEU A 45 0.40 12.55 0.79
C LEU A 45 -0.29 11.67 1.83
N ALA A 46 -1.34 10.96 1.43
CA ALA A 46 -2.04 10.01 2.26
C ALA A 46 -1.76 8.57 1.81
N LEU A 47 -1.37 7.73 2.76
CA LEU A 47 -1.10 6.31 2.51
C LEU A 47 -2.40 5.54 2.27
N LYS A 48 -2.36 4.65 1.28
CA LYS A 48 -3.45 3.72 0.94
C LYS A 48 -2.93 2.32 0.66
N GLY A 49 -3.77 1.49 0.07
CA GLY A 49 -3.39 0.18 -0.47
C GLY A 49 -3.16 -0.89 0.58
N GLY A 50 -2.41 -1.92 0.18
CA GLY A 50 -2.12 -3.08 1.03
C GLY A 50 -1.31 -2.74 2.26
N THR A 51 -0.36 -1.83 2.13
CA THR A 51 0.51 -1.39 3.22
C THR A 51 -0.27 -0.64 4.30
N ALA A 52 -1.19 0.28 3.90
CA ALA A 52 -2.08 0.94 4.85
C ALA A 52 -2.92 -0.08 5.63
N LEU A 53 -3.50 -1.07 4.96
CA LEU A 53 -4.31 -2.10 5.62
C LEU A 53 -3.50 -2.96 6.57
N ASN A 54 -2.36 -3.49 6.12
CA ASN A 54 -1.62 -4.50 6.89
C ASN A 54 -0.79 -3.92 8.04
N LEU A 55 -0.28 -2.68 7.89
CA LEU A 55 0.55 -2.05 8.92
C LEU A 55 -0.21 -1.12 9.86
N PHE A 56 -1.41 -0.61 9.49
CA PHE A 56 -2.11 0.42 10.26
C PHE A 56 -3.54 0.04 10.67
N VAL A 57 -4.17 -0.93 9.98
CA VAL A 57 -5.56 -1.33 10.24
C VAL A 57 -5.65 -2.75 10.79
N PHE A 58 -4.83 -3.66 10.29
CA PHE A 58 -4.75 -5.04 10.77
C PHE A 58 -3.59 -5.21 11.76
N GLU A 59 -3.63 -6.31 12.51
CA GLU A 59 -2.55 -6.71 13.41
C GLU A 59 -1.53 -7.59 12.65
N LEU A 60 -0.99 -7.07 11.56
CA LEU A 60 0.06 -7.67 10.75
C LEU A 60 -0.21 -9.12 10.27
N PRO A 61 -1.36 -9.39 9.64
CA PRO A 61 -1.68 -10.76 9.20
C PRO A 61 -0.78 -11.23 8.04
N ARG A 62 -0.22 -10.28 7.29
CA ARG A 62 0.79 -10.46 6.24
C ARG A 62 1.58 -9.17 6.03
N LEU A 63 2.74 -9.28 5.41
CA LEU A 63 3.51 -8.10 4.99
C LEU A 63 3.08 -7.62 3.61
N SER A 64 3.10 -6.29 3.42
CA SER A 64 2.97 -5.61 2.14
C SER A 64 4.22 -4.78 1.90
N VAL A 65 4.71 -4.77 0.67
CA VAL A 65 6.05 -4.26 0.33
C VAL A 65 6.05 -3.10 -0.67
N ASP A 66 4.87 -2.59 -1.01
CA ASP A 66 4.69 -1.45 -1.90
C ASP A 66 4.14 -0.25 -1.12
N ILE A 67 4.53 0.97 -1.49
CA ILE A 67 3.97 2.21 -0.96
C ILE A 67 3.02 2.78 -1.99
N ASP A 68 1.73 2.76 -1.66
CA ASP A 68 0.67 3.38 -2.46
C ASP A 68 0.21 4.67 -1.78
N LEU A 69 0.33 5.80 -2.45
CA LEU A 69 -0.03 7.13 -1.94
C LEU A 69 -1.10 7.79 -2.83
N ASN A 70 -1.96 8.58 -2.21
CA ASN A 70 -2.77 9.58 -2.88
C ASN A 70 -2.22 10.97 -2.57
N TYR A 71 -2.09 11.82 -3.59
CA TYR A 71 -1.96 13.24 -3.38
C TYR A 71 -3.30 13.84 -2.94
N ILE A 72 -3.30 14.59 -1.85
CA ILE A 72 -4.49 15.22 -1.26
C ILE A 72 -4.29 16.73 -0.94
N GLY A 73 -3.19 17.32 -1.41
CA GLY A 73 -2.81 18.69 -1.08
C GLY A 73 -3.79 19.76 -1.62
N ALA A 74 -4.30 19.57 -2.84
CA ALA A 74 -5.26 20.51 -3.44
C ALA A 74 -6.22 19.79 -4.40
N ALA A 75 -7.47 20.23 -4.41
CA ALA A 75 -8.50 19.71 -5.32
C ALA A 75 -8.35 20.26 -6.74
N ASP A 76 -7.93 21.52 -6.87
CA ASP A 76 -7.77 22.17 -8.16
C ASP A 76 -6.56 21.62 -8.93
N ARG A 77 -6.63 21.73 -10.25
CA ARG A 77 -5.63 21.16 -11.14
C ARG A 77 -4.32 21.95 -11.20
N GLU A 78 -4.39 23.26 -11.08
CA GLU A 78 -3.24 24.15 -11.22
C GLU A 78 -2.28 23.96 -10.04
N THR A 79 -2.79 24.08 -8.81
CA THR A 79 -2.03 23.83 -7.58
C THR A 79 -1.48 22.40 -7.55
N MET A 80 -2.31 21.42 -7.95
CA MET A 80 -1.86 20.03 -8.00
C MET A 80 -0.67 19.83 -8.95
N LEU A 81 -0.66 20.51 -10.11
CA LEU A 81 0.45 20.40 -11.07
C LEU A 81 1.73 21.04 -10.55
N ALA A 82 1.61 22.17 -9.83
CA ALA A 82 2.75 22.80 -9.15
C ALA A 82 3.31 21.90 -8.06
N ASP A 83 2.45 21.42 -7.16
CA ASP A 83 2.83 20.50 -6.09
C ASP A 83 3.43 19.20 -6.64
N ARG A 84 2.88 18.67 -7.75
CA ARG A 84 3.40 17.48 -8.41
C ARG A 84 4.86 17.64 -8.83
N ALA A 85 5.19 18.79 -9.42
CA ALA A 85 6.55 19.07 -9.86
C ALA A 85 7.54 19.06 -8.67
N GLU A 86 7.13 19.59 -7.52
CA GLU A 86 7.93 19.61 -6.30
C GLU A 86 8.03 18.21 -5.67
N ILE A 87 6.92 17.48 -5.56
CA ILE A 87 6.90 16.10 -5.04
C ILE A 87 7.81 15.19 -5.87
N GLU A 88 7.78 15.34 -7.21
CA GLU A 88 8.63 14.56 -8.12
C GLU A 88 10.13 14.89 -8.01
N GLN A 89 10.51 15.95 -7.29
CA GLN A 89 11.89 16.26 -6.91
C GLN A 89 12.20 15.78 -5.48
N LEU A 90 11.30 16.02 -4.53
CA LEU A 90 11.51 15.72 -3.12
C LEU A 90 11.55 14.21 -2.82
N VAL A 91 10.59 13.42 -3.34
CA VAL A 91 10.56 11.96 -3.10
C VAL A 91 11.86 11.27 -3.57
N PRO A 92 12.38 11.54 -4.78
CA PRO A 92 13.70 11.06 -5.19
C PRO A 92 14.85 11.56 -4.32
N ALA A 93 14.83 12.81 -3.89
CA ALA A 93 15.89 13.37 -3.05
C ALA A 93 15.95 12.69 -1.68
N LEU A 94 14.80 12.50 -1.03
CA LEU A 94 14.69 11.77 0.23
C LEU A 94 15.14 10.31 0.06
N SER A 95 14.70 9.65 -1.00
CA SER A 95 15.09 8.26 -1.28
C SER A 95 16.62 8.12 -1.41
N ARG A 96 17.29 9.04 -2.12
CA ARG A 96 18.77 9.01 -2.25
C ARG A 96 19.45 9.22 -0.90
N ARG A 97 18.94 10.10 -0.02
CA ARG A 97 19.48 10.30 1.34
C ARG A 97 19.40 9.03 2.19
N LEU A 98 18.40 8.18 1.93
CA LEU A 98 18.26 6.89 2.59
C LEU A 98 19.10 5.77 1.94
N GLY A 99 19.86 6.08 0.88
CA GLY A 99 20.74 5.12 0.20
C GLY A 99 20.08 4.36 -0.96
N PHE A 100 18.87 4.76 -1.39
CA PHE A 100 18.25 4.15 -2.56
C PHE A 100 18.83 4.70 -3.88
N THR A 101 18.99 3.81 -4.85
CA THR A 101 19.18 4.16 -6.26
C THR A 101 17.85 4.16 -6.98
N ILE A 102 17.56 5.22 -7.72
CA ILE A 102 16.24 5.39 -8.36
C ILE A 102 16.36 5.03 -9.83
N GLN A 103 15.49 4.13 -10.27
CA GLN A 103 15.27 3.89 -11.69
C GLN A 103 14.43 5.02 -12.28
N THR A 104 14.56 5.23 -13.61
CA THR A 104 13.76 6.24 -14.32
C THR A 104 12.28 6.11 -13.96
N PRO A 105 11.65 7.14 -13.42
CA PRO A 105 10.26 7.08 -13.00
C PRO A 105 9.34 6.88 -14.20
N LYS A 106 8.29 6.06 -14.00
CA LYS A 106 7.18 6.00 -14.97
C LYS A 106 6.20 7.09 -14.62
N ARG A 107 6.02 8.01 -15.55
CA ARG A 107 5.08 9.13 -15.43
C ARG A 107 3.91 8.93 -16.37
N GLU A 108 2.72 8.84 -15.79
CA GLU A 108 1.45 8.81 -16.50
C GLU A 108 0.61 10.01 -16.08
N TYR A 109 -0.46 10.30 -16.78
CA TYR A 109 -1.34 11.42 -16.43
C TYR A 109 -1.81 11.37 -14.97
N ALA A 110 -2.23 10.19 -14.54
CA ALA A 110 -2.82 9.95 -13.23
C ALA A 110 -1.84 9.49 -12.15
N LEU A 111 -0.65 9.04 -12.52
CA LEU A 111 0.23 8.27 -11.65
C LEU A 111 1.70 8.59 -11.91
N THR A 112 2.48 8.72 -10.84
CA THR A 112 3.94 8.64 -10.89
C THR A 112 4.39 7.44 -10.07
N SER A 113 5.26 6.62 -10.64
CA SER A 113 5.77 5.41 -10.01
C SER A 113 7.29 5.40 -10.02
N TRP A 114 7.89 5.12 -8.86
CA TRP A 114 9.34 4.96 -8.68
C TRP A 114 9.65 3.54 -8.25
N SER A 115 10.69 2.96 -8.83
CA SER A 115 11.33 1.74 -8.35
C SER A 115 12.64 2.14 -7.66
N LEU A 116 12.70 1.95 -6.36
CA LEU A 116 13.79 2.35 -5.48
C LEU A 116 14.63 1.12 -5.15
N ARG A 117 15.82 1.01 -5.74
CA ARG A 117 16.74 -0.10 -5.50
C ARG A 117 17.63 0.18 -4.29
N TYR A 118 17.93 -0.87 -3.54
CA TYR A 118 18.87 -0.84 -2.43
C TYR A 118 19.74 -2.08 -2.40
N GLU A 119 20.91 -1.98 -1.76
CA GLU A 119 21.76 -3.12 -1.46
C GLU A 119 21.22 -3.88 -0.26
N SER A 120 20.86 -5.16 -0.47
CA SER A 120 20.32 -6.01 0.57
C SER A 120 21.42 -6.49 1.52
N VAL A 121 21.17 -6.44 2.83
CA VAL A 121 22.10 -7.02 3.83
C VAL A 121 22.17 -8.54 3.72
N LEU A 122 21.21 -9.16 3.04
CA LEU A 122 21.22 -10.60 2.72
C LEU A 122 22.08 -10.92 1.49
N GLY A 123 22.53 -9.90 0.77
CA GLY A 123 23.31 -9.98 -0.45
C GLY A 123 22.52 -9.70 -1.71
N GLY A 124 23.16 -9.04 -2.68
CA GLY A 124 22.55 -8.62 -3.93
C GLY A 124 21.72 -7.35 -3.79
N GLN A 125 20.91 -7.07 -4.81
CA GLN A 125 20.05 -5.89 -4.88
C GLN A 125 18.58 -6.28 -4.82
N ASP A 126 17.79 -5.45 -4.16
CA ASP A 126 16.35 -5.55 -4.14
C ASP A 126 15.69 -4.17 -4.33
N ASN A 127 14.36 -4.10 -4.39
CA ASN A 127 13.67 -2.84 -4.63
C ASN A 127 12.39 -2.69 -3.79
N VAL A 128 12.04 -1.44 -3.53
CA VAL A 128 10.74 -1.01 -3.03
C VAL A 128 10.05 -0.17 -4.10
N LYS A 129 8.78 -0.40 -4.33
CA LYS A 129 7.97 0.37 -5.27
C LYS A 129 7.17 1.43 -4.54
N VAL A 130 7.18 2.66 -5.08
CA VAL A 130 6.34 3.78 -4.62
C VAL A 130 5.45 4.22 -5.77
N GLU A 131 4.14 4.26 -5.53
CA GLU A 131 3.14 4.76 -6.47
C GLU A 131 2.40 5.93 -5.87
N LEU A 132 2.32 7.03 -6.60
CA LEU A 132 1.59 8.23 -6.21
C LEU A 132 0.51 8.56 -7.23
N ASN A 133 -0.74 8.54 -6.79
CA ASN A 133 -1.92 8.85 -7.58
C ASN A 133 -2.32 10.32 -7.40
N PHE A 134 -2.58 11.01 -8.53
CA PHE A 134 -2.97 12.42 -8.59
C PHE A 134 -4.43 12.64 -9.01
N VAL A 135 -5.21 11.58 -9.22
CA VAL A 135 -6.63 11.69 -9.61
C VAL A 135 -7.55 11.75 -8.41
N GLN A 136 -7.33 10.85 -7.44
CA GLN A 136 -8.11 10.81 -6.21
C GLN A 136 -7.58 11.81 -5.18
N ARG A 137 -7.78 13.09 -5.46
CA ARG A 137 -7.24 14.20 -4.65
C ARG A 137 -8.11 14.60 -3.47
N VAL A 138 -9.38 14.28 -3.54
CA VAL A 138 -10.36 14.63 -2.50
C VAL A 138 -10.77 13.32 -1.81
N PRO A 139 -10.28 13.05 -0.60
CA PRO A 139 -10.77 11.94 0.21
C PRO A 139 -12.27 12.08 0.50
N ILE A 140 -12.96 10.96 0.65
CA ILE A 140 -14.38 10.95 1.00
C ILE A 140 -14.56 11.35 2.48
N TRP A 141 -13.63 10.91 3.32
CA TRP A 141 -13.53 11.29 4.74
C TRP A 141 -12.13 11.79 5.06
N ASP A 142 -12.01 12.56 6.14
CA ASP A 142 -10.74 13.12 6.56
C ASP A 142 -9.72 12.00 6.86
N PRO A 143 -8.56 12.00 6.19
CA PRO A 143 -7.48 11.08 6.48
C PRO A 143 -7.01 11.26 7.93
N GLN A 144 -6.56 10.18 8.55
CA GLN A 144 -6.15 10.18 9.94
C GLN A 144 -4.66 9.88 10.09
N ARG A 145 -4.02 10.54 11.05
CA ARG A 145 -2.66 10.19 11.44
C ARG A 145 -2.69 8.95 12.31
N ARG A 146 -1.98 7.92 11.87
CA ARG A 146 -1.93 6.61 12.53
C ARG A 146 -0.49 6.16 12.72
N ASP A 147 -0.30 5.33 13.72
CA ASP A 147 0.95 4.63 13.98
C ASP A 147 0.91 3.24 13.34
N THR A 148 2.06 2.75 12.88
CA THR A 148 2.14 1.35 12.43
C THR A 148 2.00 0.40 13.62
N CYS A 149 1.57 -0.84 13.35
CA CYS A 149 1.88 -1.93 14.27
C CYS A 149 3.40 -2.10 14.38
N LEU A 150 3.84 -2.82 15.40
CA LEU A 150 5.26 -3.14 15.59
C LEU A 150 5.68 -4.18 14.52
N VAL A 151 6.72 -3.87 13.76
CA VAL A 151 7.34 -4.79 12.80
C VAL A 151 8.76 -5.07 13.26
N GLY A 152 9.02 -6.27 13.74
CA GLY A 152 10.25 -6.56 14.46
C GLY A 152 10.38 -5.63 15.68
N THR A 153 11.42 -4.82 15.67
CA THR A 153 11.68 -3.82 16.73
C THR A 153 11.23 -2.41 16.34
N ARG A 154 10.65 -2.21 15.14
CA ARG A 154 10.39 -0.88 14.58
C ARG A 154 8.92 -0.51 14.55
N LYS A 155 8.65 0.75 14.88
CA LYS A 155 7.36 1.41 14.76
C LYS A 155 7.54 2.81 14.18
N VAL A 156 6.69 3.21 13.25
CA VAL A 156 6.63 4.58 12.71
C VAL A 156 5.32 5.21 13.13
N THR A 157 5.36 6.47 13.51
CA THR A 157 4.22 7.17 14.10
C THR A 157 3.73 8.32 13.23
N GLY A 158 2.43 8.63 13.36
CA GLY A 158 1.83 9.84 12.80
C GLY A 158 1.72 9.86 11.27
N ILE A 159 1.76 8.72 10.58
CA ILE A 159 1.58 8.64 9.12
C ILE A 159 0.14 8.98 8.75
N LEU A 160 -0.05 9.86 7.76
CA LEU A 160 -1.37 10.19 7.24
C LEU A 160 -1.90 9.04 6.38
N VAL A 161 -3.02 8.47 6.80
CA VAL A 161 -3.64 7.27 6.20
C VAL A 161 -5.08 7.57 5.83
N LEU A 162 -5.55 7.12 4.66
CA LEU A 162 -6.96 7.24 4.27
C LEU A 162 -7.88 6.52 5.25
N ASP A 163 -9.15 6.97 5.31
CA ASP A 163 -10.19 6.32 6.13
C ASP A 163 -10.31 4.83 5.80
N GLU A 164 -10.60 4.01 6.81
CA GLU A 164 -10.64 2.56 6.66
C GLU A 164 -11.73 2.07 5.70
N HIS A 165 -12.85 2.82 5.56
CA HIS A 165 -13.89 2.49 4.58
C HIS A 165 -13.42 2.80 3.15
N GLU A 166 -12.63 3.86 2.94
CA GLU A 166 -11.99 4.12 1.65
C GLU A 166 -10.95 3.05 1.30
N LEU A 167 -10.12 2.65 2.27
CA LEU A 167 -9.19 1.54 2.11
C LEU A 167 -9.91 0.24 1.74
N ALA A 168 -11.00 -0.05 2.46
CA ALA A 168 -11.83 -1.24 2.23
C ALA A 168 -12.52 -1.20 0.86
N GLY A 169 -13.15 -0.07 0.50
CA GLY A 169 -13.78 0.13 -0.81
C GLY A 169 -12.79 -0.05 -1.95
N GLY A 170 -11.61 0.56 -1.84
CA GLY A 170 -10.53 0.42 -2.81
C GLY A 170 -10.02 -1.03 -2.92
N LYS A 171 -9.92 -1.75 -1.81
CA LYS A 171 -9.52 -3.16 -1.79
C LYS A 171 -10.56 -4.08 -2.44
N LEU A 172 -11.84 -3.86 -2.18
CA LEU A 172 -12.94 -4.61 -2.80
C LEU A 172 -13.01 -4.34 -4.30
N ALA A 173 -12.85 -3.08 -4.73
CA ALA A 173 -12.77 -2.74 -6.15
C ALA A 173 -11.58 -3.42 -6.83
N ALA A 174 -10.41 -3.42 -6.20
CA ALA A 174 -9.22 -4.11 -6.70
C ALA A 174 -9.41 -5.63 -6.79
N LEU A 175 -10.06 -6.25 -5.79
CA LEU A 175 -10.40 -7.68 -5.81
C LEU A 175 -11.26 -8.05 -7.02
N LEU A 176 -12.29 -7.27 -7.31
CA LEU A 176 -13.16 -7.51 -8.44
C LEU A 176 -12.47 -7.29 -9.79
N ALA A 177 -11.55 -6.32 -9.85
CA ALA A 177 -10.81 -6.00 -11.07
C ALA A 177 -9.68 -7.00 -11.36
N ARG A 178 -8.83 -7.29 -10.36
CA ARG A 178 -7.57 -8.07 -10.54
C ARG A 178 -7.69 -9.55 -10.18
N ARG A 179 -8.59 -9.90 -9.26
CA ARG A 179 -8.86 -11.28 -8.81
C ARG A 179 -7.62 -11.99 -8.26
N THR A 180 -6.77 -11.28 -7.52
CA THR A 180 -5.55 -11.85 -6.93
C THR A 180 -5.83 -12.45 -5.55
N GLY A 181 -5.06 -13.48 -5.15
CA GLY A 181 -5.20 -14.11 -3.84
C GLY A 181 -4.94 -13.12 -2.68
N ARG A 182 -4.01 -12.17 -2.85
CA ARG A 182 -3.74 -11.12 -1.86
C ARG A 182 -4.94 -10.18 -1.65
N ASP A 183 -5.61 -9.79 -2.74
CA ASP A 183 -6.81 -8.93 -2.64
C ASP A 183 -7.97 -9.68 -1.98
N LEU A 184 -8.10 -10.99 -2.24
CA LEU A 184 -9.10 -11.84 -1.58
C LEU A 184 -8.83 -11.98 -0.09
N PHE A 185 -7.58 -12.20 0.29
CA PHE A 185 -7.18 -12.30 1.70
C PHE A 185 -7.49 -11.02 2.46
N ASP A 186 -7.06 -9.86 1.93
CA ASP A 186 -7.32 -8.55 2.55
C ASP A 186 -8.82 -8.26 2.62
N GLY A 187 -9.57 -8.51 1.54
CA GLY A 187 -11.02 -8.33 1.50
C GLY A 187 -11.75 -9.21 2.53
N HIS A 188 -11.36 -10.47 2.66
CA HIS A 188 -11.89 -11.37 3.68
C HIS A 188 -11.57 -10.87 5.10
N ALA A 189 -10.34 -10.43 5.35
CA ALA A 189 -9.94 -9.89 6.66
C ALA A 189 -10.73 -8.62 7.02
N LEU A 190 -10.94 -7.71 6.07
CA LEU A 190 -11.75 -6.51 6.26
C LEU A 190 -13.18 -6.85 6.68
N LEU A 191 -13.84 -7.74 5.95
CA LEU A 191 -15.24 -8.09 6.21
C LEU A 191 -15.45 -8.94 7.47
N ARG A 192 -14.41 -9.63 7.95
CA ARG A 192 -14.50 -10.50 9.12
C ARG A 192 -13.98 -9.88 10.42
N LYS A 193 -12.95 -9.06 10.33
CA LYS A 193 -12.21 -8.56 11.50
C LYS A 193 -12.50 -7.11 11.84
N ARG A 194 -13.18 -6.38 10.95
CA ARG A 194 -13.48 -4.95 11.13
C ARG A 194 -14.98 -4.74 11.17
N ASP A 195 -15.40 -3.93 12.12
CA ASP A 195 -16.78 -3.45 12.21
C ASP A 195 -16.94 -2.21 11.31
N LEU A 196 -17.06 -2.47 10.00
CA LEU A 196 -17.21 -1.43 9.00
C LEU A 196 -18.69 -1.07 8.85
N ASP A 197 -19.00 0.23 8.86
CA ASP A 197 -20.34 0.72 8.54
C ASP A 197 -20.69 0.35 7.09
N PRO A 198 -21.74 -0.45 6.86
CA PRO A 198 -22.11 -0.91 5.52
C PRO A 198 -22.49 0.22 4.56
N VAL A 199 -23.04 1.33 5.06
CA VAL A 199 -23.44 2.49 4.24
C VAL A 199 -22.19 3.23 3.76
N ARG A 200 -21.26 3.49 4.69
CA ARG A 200 -19.96 4.10 4.36
C ARG A 200 -19.15 3.21 3.41
N LEU A 201 -19.08 1.92 3.67
CA LEU A 201 -18.37 0.98 2.80
C LEU A 201 -18.96 0.95 1.38
N ARG A 202 -20.30 0.94 1.26
CA ARG A 202 -20.97 1.02 -0.04
C ARG A 202 -20.67 2.31 -0.77
N LEU A 203 -20.72 3.45 -0.07
CA LEU A 203 -20.36 4.74 -0.64
C LEU A 203 -18.92 4.77 -1.14
N ALA A 204 -17.97 4.34 -0.30
CA ALA A 204 -16.57 4.24 -0.68
C ALA A 204 -16.37 3.37 -1.92
N PHE A 205 -16.99 2.20 -1.95
CA PHE A 205 -16.88 1.26 -3.06
C PHE A 205 -17.41 1.84 -4.39
N VAL A 206 -18.54 2.55 -4.36
CA VAL A 206 -19.14 3.18 -5.55
C VAL A 206 -18.30 4.36 -6.04
N ALA A 207 -17.70 5.13 -5.12
CA ALA A 207 -16.85 6.26 -5.43
C ALA A 207 -15.45 5.88 -5.95
N MET A 208 -15.03 4.60 -5.77
CA MET A 208 -13.73 4.17 -6.30
C MET A 208 -13.72 4.20 -7.82
N PRO A 209 -12.65 4.77 -8.45
CA PRO A 209 -12.50 4.71 -9.89
C PRO A 209 -12.30 3.25 -10.31
N TRP A 210 -13.22 2.76 -11.10
CA TRP A 210 -13.07 1.48 -11.77
C TRP A 210 -11.95 1.58 -12.81
N PRO A 211 -11.06 0.58 -12.94
CA PRO A 211 -10.08 0.58 -14.02
C PRO A 211 -10.81 0.72 -15.34
N ALA A 212 -10.35 1.66 -16.16
CA ALA A 212 -10.93 1.89 -17.49
C ALA A 212 -11.05 0.55 -18.21
N ARG A 213 -12.20 0.32 -18.84
CA ARG A 213 -12.64 -0.92 -19.48
C ARG A 213 -11.69 -1.42 -20.58
N SER A 214 -10.50 -1.87 -20.27
CA SER A 214 -9.70 -2.68 -21.20
C SER A 214 -10.02 -4.17 -21.09
N THR A 215 -10.68 -4.59 -20.02
CA THR A 215 -11.22 -5.94 -19.87
C THR A 215 -12.55 -5.85 -19.13
N ARG A 216 -13.67 -5.70 -19.87
CA ARG A 216 -14.98 -6.07 -19.31
C ARG A 216 -14.87 -7.53 -18.84
N PRO A 217 -15.18 -7.85 -17.58
CA PRO A 217 -15.54 -9.21 -17.27
C PRO A 217 -16.86 -9.47 -18.04
N GLN A 218 -16.80 -10.24 -19.11
CA GLN A 218 -17.98 -10.71 -19.86
C GLN A 218 -18.85 -11.68 -19.05
N ARG A 219 -18.65 -11.73 -17.73
CA ARG A 219 -19.33 -12.65 -16.82
C ARG A 219 -19.90 -11.91 -15.64
N SER A 220 -21.10 -12.29 -15.22
CA SER A 220 -21.82 -11.69 -14.12
C SER A 220 -21.01 -11.69 -12.82
N THR A 221 -21.27 -10.73 -11.95
CA THR A 221 -20.67 -10.66 -10.61
C THR A 221 -20.83 -11.97 -9.82
N GLU A 222 -21.95 -12.68 -10.04
CA GLU A 222 -22.22 -14.00 -9.46
C GLU A 222 -21.23 -15.07 -9.92
N GLU A 223 -20.89 -15.05 -11.21
CA GLU A 223 -19.92 -16.01 -11.76
C GLU A 223 -18.48 -15.74 -11.27
N ALA A 224 -18.13 -14.47 -11.04
CA ALA A 224 -16.89 -14.08 -10.41
C ALA A 224 -16.82 -14.57 -8.95
N ILE A 225 -17.91 -14.39 -8.18
CA ILE A 225 -18.03 -14.86 -6.80
C ILE A 225 -18.00 -16.40 -6.74
N ARG A 226 -18.65 -17.10 -7.68
CA ARG A 226 -18.66 -18.55 -7.75
C ARG A 226 -17.26 -19.12 -8.01
N ARG A 227 -16.46 -18.50 -8.89
CA ARG A 227 -15.05 -18.88 -9.13
C ARG A 227 -14.18 -18.65 -7.91
N LEU A 228 -14.30 -17.50 -7.25
CA LEU A 228 -13.57 -17.22 -6.01
C LEU A 228 -13.87 -18.25 -4.92
N ARG A 229 -15.11 -18.72 -4.80
CA ARG A 229 -15.50 -19.81 -3.89
C ARG A 229 -14.89 -21.16 -4.27
N GLY A 230 -14.78 -21.44 -5.57
CA GLY A 230 -14.14 -22.66 -6.09
C GLY A 230 -12.64 -22.71 -5.81
N ASP A 231 -11.93 -21.61 -6.09
CA ASP A 231 -10.47 -21.50 -5.87
C ASP A 231 -10.12 -21.53 -4.37
N CYS A 232 -10.93 -20.92 -3.49
CA CYS A 232 -10.74 -21.02 -2.04
C CYS A 232 -10.88 -22.44 -1.54
N ARG A 233 -11.88 -23.21 -2.01
CA ARG A 233 -12.04 -24.62 -1.61
C ARG A 233 -10.85 -25.48 -2.05
N HIS A 234 -10.36 -25.28 -3.25
CA HIS A 234 -9.26 -26.09 -3.78
C HIS A 234 -7.93 -25.82 -3.05
N ARG A 235 -7.66 -24.56 -2.69
CA ARG A 235 -6.44 -24.19 -1.96
C ARG A 235 -6.50 -24.52 -0.46
N MET A 236 -7.66 -24.48 0.17
CA MET A 236 -7.82 -24.94 1.57
C MET A 236 -7.64 -26.46 1.70
N LEU A 237 -8.02 -27.23 0.68
CA LEU A 237 -7.86 -28.70 0.68
C LEU A 237 -6.46 -29.16 0.29
N SER A 238 -5.67 -28.33 -0.38
CA SER A 238 -4.30 -28.67 -0.83
C SER A 238 -3.20 -28.28 0.16
N GLY A 239 -3.52 -27.62 1.28
CA GLY A 239 -2.54 -27.29 2.33
C GLY A 239 -1.42 -26.32 1.90
N VAL A 240 -1.55 -25.70 0.73
CA VAL A 240 -0.56 -24.75 0.17
C VAL A 240 -1.03 -23.33 0.45
N MET A 241 -0.71 -22.83 1.64
CA MET A 241 -0.70 -21.39 1.93
C MET A 241 0.77 -20.98 2.08
N PRO A 242 1.24 -19.98 1.31
CA PRO A 242 2.54 -19.36 1.53
C PRO A 242 2.51 -18.43 2.74
#